data_5c876eae905e914b0f1f69fd74734f71
#
_entry.id   5c876eae905e914b0f1f69fd74734f71
#
_cell.length_a   1.000
_cell.length_b   1.000
_cell.length_c   1.000
_cell.angle_alpha   90.00
_cell.angle_beta   90.00
_cell.angle_gamma   90.00
#
_symmetry.space_group_name_H-M   'P 1'
#
loop_
_entity.id
_entity.type
_entity.pdbx_description
1 polymer ?
#
loop_
_entity_poly.entity_id
_entity_poly.type
_entity_poly.pdbx_seq_one_letter_code
_entity_poly.pdbx_strand_id
1 'polypeptide(L)'
;MRIERGMRRTLLLAGLSVATGGALAQSAGGLPLMVAQGAGGTSYSVPIQTLLFFTALSFLPAVLLLMTGFTRIVIVLSLLRQALGTQAAPPNQVIIGMSLFLTFFVMAPTFDKVYEQAWAPYAAGTMPVDEALKTGVQPLREFMLKQTRQSDVMLFARLAKLPAEVQGAEVPLTVLVPAFVTSELKSAFQIGFMIFIPFLIIDMIVASVLMSLGMMMLSPVLVALPFKLMLFVLADGWNLLL
;
A
#
# COMPACT_ATOMS: atom_id res chain seq x y z
N MET A 1 -6.99 15.74 -80.45
CA MET A 1 -6.82 14.32 -80.20
C MET A 1 -5.41 13.95 -79.63
N ARG A 2 -4.64 14.94 -79.12
CA ARG A 2 -3.32 14.70 -78.50
C ARG A 2 -3.26 14.96 -76.96
N ILE A 3 -4.26 15.65 -76.43
CA ILE A 3 -4.32 16.09 -75.04
C ILE A 3 -4.91 14.98 -74.12
N GLU A 4 -5.82 14.17 -74.61
CA GLU A 4 -6.41 13.06 -73.78
C GLU A 4 -5.47 11.90 -73.51
N ARG A 5 -4.46 11.65 -74.34
CA ARG A 5 -3.47 10.55 -74.06
C ARG A 5 -2.45 10.94 -73.01
N GLY A 6 -2.18 12.22 -72.78
CA GLY A 6 -1.29 12.68 -71.69
C GLY A 6 -1.97 12.58 -70.34
N MET A 7 -3.22 12.95 -70.23
CA MET A 7 -3.98 12.98 -68.99
C MET A 7 -4.32 11.58 -68.46
N ARG A 8 -4.52 10.61 -69.37
CA ARG A 8 -4.68 9.18 -68.94
C ARG A 8 -3.39 8.55 -68.47
N ARG A 9 -2.20 8.92 -68.97
CA ARG A 9 -0.91 8.43 -68.49
C ARG A 9 -0.52 9.04 -67.14
N THR A 10 -0.86 10.29 -66.87
CA THR A 10 -0.61 10.91 -65.55
C THR A 10 -1.57 10.39 -64.51
N LEU A 11 -2.82 10.06 -64.82
CA LEU A 11 -3.75 9.41 -63.88
C LEU A 11 -3.37 7.96 -63.58
N LEU A 12 -2.82 7.22 -64.55
CA LEU A 12 -2.33 5.83 -64.31
C LEU A 12 -1.04 5.83 -63.50
N LEU A 13 -0.15 6.78 -63.63
CA LEU A 13 1.07 6.90 -62.84
C LEU A 13 0.76 7.43 -61.41
N ALA A 14 -0.24 8.31 -61.26
CA ALA A 14 -0.70 8.74 -59.94
C ALA A 14 -1.46 7.62 -59.17
N GLY A 15 -2.19 6.76 -59.90
CA GLY A 15 -2.87 5.59 -59.29
C GLY A 15 -1.91 4.51 -58.87
N LEU A 16 -0.75 4.37 -59.55
CA LEU A 16 0.25 3.34 -59.21
C LEU A 16 1.11 3.75 -58.01
N SER A 17 1.29 5.05 -57.77
CA SER A 17 2.04 5.56 -56.60
C SER A 17 1.25 5.49 -55.28
N VAL A 18 -0.09 5.47 -55.36
CA VAL A 18 -0.94 5.30 -54.15
C VAL A 18 -1.03 3.84 -53.73
N ALA A 19 -0.89 2.88 -54.65
CA ALA A 19 -0.93 1.44 -54.33
C ALA A 19 0.37 0.90 -53.69
N THR A 20 1.50 1.62 -53.85
CA THR A 20 2.78 1.20 -53.24
C THR A 20 3.05 1.82 -51.86
N GLY A 21 2.29 2.84 -51.46
CA GLY A 21 2.38 3.48 -50.14
C GLY A 21 1.71 2.67 -49.01
N GLY A 22 0.85 1.71 -49.34
CA GLY A 22 0.13 0.89 -48.34
C GLY A 22 0.90 -0.34 -47.87
N ALA A 23 1.97 -0.76 -48.55
CA ALA A 23 2.71 -1.98 -48.21
C ALA A 23 3.91 -1.76 -47.24
N LEU A 24 4.31 -0.50 -46.97
CA LEU A 24 5.39 -0.18 -46.06
C LEU A 24 4.91 0.27 -44.65
N ALA A 25 3.60 0.40 -44.45
CA ALA A 25 3.01 0.79 -43.17
C ALA A 25 2.72 -0.39 -42.25
N GLN A 26 2.92 -1.64 -42.69
CA GLN A 26 2.66 -2.84 -41.89
C GLN A 26 3.91 -3.47 -41.25
N SER A 27 5.10 -2.90 -41.41
CA SER A 27 6.32 -3.41 -40.78
C SER A 27 6.91 -2.50 -39.70
N ALA A 28 6.22 -1.43 -39.31
CA ALA A 28 6.64 -0.50 -38.24
C ALA A 28 6.01 -0.78 -36.87
N GLY A 29 5.61 -2.03 -36.59
CA GLY A 29 4.95 -2.41 -35.34
C GLY A 29 5.63 -3.55 -34.56
N GLY A 30 6.83 -3.92 -34.93
CA GLY A 30 7.56 -4.95 -34.18
C GLY A 30 8.78 -4.37 -33.48
N LEU A 31 8.65 -3.88 -32.26
CA LEU A 31 9.82 -3.83 -31.37
C LEU A 31 10.45 -5.23 -31.33
N PRO A 32 11.79 -5.36 -31.38
CA PRO A 32 12.43 -6.66 -31.38
C PRO A 32 12.03 -7.41 -30.10
N LEU A 33 11.26 -8.48 -30.30
CA LEU A 33 10.79 -9.36 -29.25
C LEU A 33 12.00 -10.12 -28.72
N MET A 34 12.57 -9.67 -27.59
CA MET A 34 13.46 -10.54 -26.81
C MET A 34 12.62 -11.68 -26.26
N VAL A 35 12.74 -12.85 -26.85
CA VAL A 35 12.20 -14.10 -26.32
C VAL A 35 13.10 -14.53 -25.17
N ALA A 36 12.75 -14.17 -23.93
CA ALA A 36 13.39 -14.75 -22.77
C ALA A 36 12.88 -16.19 -22.61
N GLN A 37 13.74 -17.17 -22.83
CA GLN A 37 13.46 -18.56 -22.49
C GLN A 37 13.50 -18.72 -20.97
N GLY A 38 12.34 -18.90 -20.36
CA GLY A 38 12.25 -19.31 -18.96
C GLY A 38 12.72 -20.76 -18.78
N ALA A 39 13.32 -21.09 -17.65
CA ALA A 39 13.87 -22.40 -17.29
C ALA A 39 12.87 -23.58 -17.30
N GLY A 40 11.68 -23.41 -17.85
CA GLY A 40 10.61 -24.42 -17.92
C GLY A 40 9.99 -24.61 -19.30
N GLY A 41 10.60 -24.07 -20.38
CA GLY A 41 10.14 -24.34 -21.76
C GLY A 41 8.86 -23.62 -22.20
N THR A 42 8.25 -22.77 -21.38
CA THR A 42 7.11 -21.94 -21.75
C THR A 42 7.59 -20.57 -22.22
N SER A 43 7.53 -20.33 -23.52
CA SER A 43 7.82 -19.00 -24.11
C SER A 43 6.56 -18.11 -23.96
N TYR A 44 6.60 -17.21 -23.00
CA TYR A 44 5.57 -16.15 -22.89
C TYR A 44 5.86 -15.08 -23.94
N SER A 45 4.85 -14.67 -24.72
CA SER A 45 4.99 -13.55 -25.65
C SER A 45 5.25 -12.24 -24.86
N VAL A 46 6.07 -11.35 -25.42
CA VAL A 46 6.39 -10.02 -24.80
C VAL A 46 5.15 -9.28 -24.27
N PRO A 47 3.98 -9.31 -24.92
CA PRO A 47 2.78 -8.66 -24.38
C PRO A 47 2.33 -9.22 -23.03
N ILE A 48 2.45 -10.52 -22.81
CA ILE A 48 2.07 -11.14 -21.52
C ILE A 48 3.10 -10.79 -20.42
N GLN A 49 4.38 -10.80 -20.74
CA GLN A 49 5.44 -10.41 -19.80
C GLN A 49 5.33 -8.96 -19.38
N THR A 50 5.08 -8.04 -20.33
CA THR A 50 4.89 -6.62 -20.01
C THR A 50 3.62 -6.40 -19.19
N LEU A 51 2.52 -7.09 -19.50
CA LEU A 51 1.29 -7.03 -18.71
C LEU A 51 1.52 -7.50 -17.28
N LEU A 52 2.18 -8.66 -17.10
CA LEU A 52 2.54 -9.18 -15.77
C LEU A 52 3.46 -8.23 -15.00
N PHE A 53 4.44 -7.63 -15.67
CA PHE A 53 5.35 -6.66 -15.06
C PHE A 53 4.61 -5.43 -14.57
N PHE A 54 3.77 -4.79 -15.40
CA PHE A 54 2.99 -3.62 -14.99
C PHE A 54 1.96 -3.96 -13.91
N THR A 55 1.34 -5.14 -13.98
CA THR A 55 0.45 -5.62 -12.93
C THR A 55 1.19 -5.79 -11.61
N ALA A 56 2.34 -6.45 -11.60
CA ALA A 56 3.15 -6.61 -10.41
C ALA A 56 3.61 -5.24 -9.85
N LEU A 57 4.05 -4.32 -10.74
CA LEU A 57 4.47 -2.98 -10.36
C LEU A 57 3.34 -2.16 -9.72
N SER A 58 2.10 -2.34 -10.17
CA SER A 58 0.93 -1.62 -9.60
C SER A 58 0.59 -2.08 -8.18
N PHE A 59 0.89 -3.34 -7.81
CA PHE A 59 0.70 -3.85 -6.44
C PHE A 59 1.86 -3.53 -5.50
N LEU A 60 3.05 -3.20 -6.04
CA LEU A 60 4.25 -2.95 -5.24
C LEU A 60 4.06 -1.89 -4.14
N PRO A 61 3.47 -0.70 -4.40
CA PRO A 61 3.24 0.30 -3.36
C PRO A 61 2.35 -0.20 -2.23
N ALA A 62 1.30 -0.97 -2.55
CA ALA A 62 0.40 -1.53 -1.55
C ALA A 62 1.12 -2.56 -0.65
N VAL A 63 1.93 -3.44 -1.24
CA VAL A 63 2.72 -4.42 -0.48
C VAL A 63 3.73 -3.73 0.43
N LEU A 64 4.43 -2.70 -0.07
CA LEU A 64 5.38 -1.93 0.75
C LEU A 64 4.69 -1.24 1.94
N LEU A 65 3.51 -0.64 1.74
CA LEU A 65 2.73 -0.04 2.83
C LEU A 65 2.32 -1.09 3.87
N LEU A 66 1.93 -2.30 3.44
CA LEU A 66 1.60 -3.40 4.34
C LEU A 66 2.79 -3.93 5.14
N MET A 67 4.03 -3.72 4.68
CA MET A 67 5.27 -4.08 5.40
C MET A 67 5.74 -3.00 6.37
N THR A 68 4.98 -1.91 6.52
CA THR A 68 5.28 -0.79 7.42
C THR A 68 4.22 -0.64 8.51
N GLY A 69 4.44 0.27 9.47
CA GLY A 69 3.46 0.61 10.51
C GLY A 69 2.23 1.39 10.01
N PHE A 70 2.09 1.64 8.71
CA PHE A 70 1.00 2.42 8.12
C PHE A 70 -0.38 1.90 8.51
N THR A 71 -0.59 0.58 8.44
CA THR A 71 -1.87 -0.06 8.76
C THR A 71 -2.29 0.23 10.20
N ARG A 72 -1.37 0.13 11.17
CA ARG A 72 -1.64 0.44 12.58
C ARG A 72 -2.06 1.91 12.73
N ILE A 73 -1.27 2.83 12.19
CA ILE A 73 -1.47 4.27 12.36
C ILE A 73 -2.81 4.71 11.75
N VAL A 74 -3.12 4.30 10.53
CA VAL A 74 -4.37 4.71 9.86
C VAL A 74 -5.61 4.19 10.58
N ILE A 75 -5.56 2.97 11.14
CA ILE A 75 -6.67 2.40 11.90
C ILE A 75 -6.84 3.14 13.22
N VAL A 76 -5.77 3.38 13.98
CA VAL A 76 -5.82 4.09 15.26
C VAL A 76 -6.39 5.51 15.08
N LEU A 77 -5.90 6.27 14.08
CA LEU A 77 -6.42 7.61 13.79
C LEU A 77 -7.89 7.59 13.34
N SER A 78 -8.29 6.56 12.59
CA SER A 78 -9.69 6.38 12.17
C SER A 78 -10.60 6.06 13.36
N LEU A 79 -10.15 5.21 14.28
CA LEU A 79 -10.88 4.88 15.51
C LEU A 79 -10.96 6.07 16.47
N LEU A 80 -9.88 6.87 16.58
CA LEU A 80 -9.92 8.12 17.34
C LEU A 80 -11.00 9.08 16.81
N ARG A 81 -11.05 9.31 15.49
CA ARG A 81 -12.11 10.13 14.87
C ARG A 81 -13.51 9.64 15.21
N GLN A 82 -13.71 8.33 15.17
CA GLN A 82 -15.00 7.72 15.56
C GLN A 82 -15.31 7.91 17.04
N ALA A 83 -14.31 7.72 17.91
CA ALA A 83 -14.46 7.90 19.36
C ALA A 83 -14.87 9.33 19.73
N LEU A 84 -14.28 10.32 19.05
CA LEU A 84 -14.64 11.74 19.23
C LEU A 84 -16.06 12.07 18.75
N GLY A 85 -16.70 11.19 17.95
CA GLY A 85 -18.04 11.43 17.40
C GLY A 85 -18.07 12.38 16.21
N THR A 86 -16.93 12.79 15.68
CA THR A 86 -16.80 13.64 14.50
C THR A 86 -16.85 12.78 13.23
N GLN A 87 -18.03 12.57 12.68
CA GLN A 87 -18.21 11.65 11.53
C GLN A 87 -17.52 12.12 10.24
N ALA A 88 -17.34 13.43 10.05
CA ALA A 88 -16.84 14.03 8.81
C ALA A 88 -15.49 14.74 8.95
N ALA A 89 -15.02 15.04 10.16
CA ALA A 89 -13.79 15.80 10.40
C ALA A 89 -12.84 15.05 11.35
N PRO A 90 -11.53 14.92 10.99
CA PRO A 90 -10.90 15.30 9.73
C PRO A 90 -11.29 14.40 8.55
N PRO A 91 -11.26 14.89 7.28
CA PRO A 91 -11.52 14.08 6.09
C PRO A 91 -10.57 12.89 5.95
N ASN A 92 -10.99 11.84 5.24
CA ASN A 92 -10.17 10.63 5.06
C ASN A 92 -8.79 10.93 4.46
N GLN A 93 -8.71 11.88 3.52
CA GLN A 93 -7.44 12.27 2.91
C GLN A 93 -6.43 12.81 3.93
N VAL A 94 -6.92 13.58 4.93
CA VAL A 94 -6.06 14.11 6.00
C VAL A 94 -5.56 12.98 6.90
N ILE A 95 -6.42 12.02 7.25
CA ILE A 95 -6.02 10.84 8.04
C ILE A 95 -4.97 10.02 7.28
N ILE A 96 -5.19 9.76 6.00
CA ILE A 96 -4.23 9.02 5.17
C ILE A 96 -2.91 9.79 5.06
N GLY A 97 -2.96 11.10 4.79
CA GLY A 97 -1.76 11.94 4.69
C GLY A 97 -0.96 11.96 5.99
N MET A 98 -1.63 12.16 7.14
CA MET A 98 -0.97 12.07 8.46
C MET A 98 -0.39 10.68 8.72
N SER A 99 -1.12 9.63 8.39
CA SER A 99 -0.65 8.25 8.56
C SER A 99 0.59 7.97 7.74
N LEU A 100 0.65 8.46 6.50
CA LEU A 100 1.84 8.35 5.66
C LEU A 100 3.02 9.12 6.26
N PHE A 101 2.80 10.37 6.67
CA PHE A 101 3.84 11.19 7.27
C PHE A 101 4.43 10.54 8.52
N LEU A 102 3.56 10.10 9.44
CA LEU A 102 3.98 9.40 10.67
C LEU A 102 4.69 8.08 10.35
N THR A 103 4.22 7.35 9.34
CA THR A 103 4.87 6.11 8.90
C THR A 103 6.29 6.39 8.41
N PHE A 104 6.49 7.40 7.56
CA PHE A 104 7.83 7.77 7.09
C PHE A 104 8.74 8.19 8.25
N PHE A 105 8.20 8.93 9.21
CA PHE A 105 8.96 9.34 10.40
C PHE A 105 9.40 8.14 11.24
N VAL A 106 8.50 7.22 11.56
CA VAL A 106 8.78 6.01 12.35
C VAL A 106 9.71 5.04 11.60
N MET A 107 9.55 4.96 10.27
CA MET A 107 10.34 4.06 9.42
C MET A 107 11.67 4.65 8.96
N ALA A 108 11.95 5.95 9.24
CA ALA A 108 13.17 6.62 8.81
C ALA A 108 14.44 5.79 9.08
N PRO A 109 14.69 5.28 10.33
CA PRO A 109 15.91 4.50 10.60
C PRO A 109 15.97 3.17 9.81
N THR A 110 14.82 2.62 9.41
CA THR A 110 14.77 1.41 8.59
C THR A 110 15.09 1.74 7.14
N PHE A 111 14.54 2.85 6.62
CA PHE A 111 14.82 3.33 5.27
C PHE A 111 16.26 3.77 5.08
N ASP A 112 16.87 4.39 6.09
CA ASP A 112 18.29 4.75 6.09
C ASP A 112 19.16 3.49 5.91
N LYS A 113 18.86 2.43 6.64
CA LYS A 113 19.56 1.14 6.46
C LYS A 113 19.37 0.55 5.06
N VAL A 114 18.16 0.61 4.50
CA VAL A 114 17.91 0.16 3.12
C VAL A 114 18.73 0.97 2.12
N TYR A 115 18.79 2.30 2.33
CA TYR A 115 19.58 3.18 1.48
C TYR A 115 21.08 2.86 1.55
N GLU A 116 21.64 2.77 2.75
CA GLU A 116 23.08 2.54 2.95
C GLU A 116 23.53 1.14 2.52
N GLN A 117 22.73 0.12 2.84
CA GLN A 117 23.14 -1.28 2.62
C GLN A 117 22.81 -1.82 1.24
N ALA A 118 21.82 -1.24 0.55
CA ALA A 118 21.36 -1.75 -0.74
C ALA A 118 21.41 -0.70 -1.86
N TRP A 119 20.76 0.45 -1.65
CA TRP A 119 20.63 1.44 -2.72
C TRP A 119 21.96 2.13 -3.07
N ALA A 120 22.73 2.59 -2.09
CA ALA A 120 23.99 3.28 -2.32
C ALA A 120 25.04 2.40 -3.00
N PRO A 121 25.28 1.12 -2.58
CA PRO A 121 26.17 0.21 -3.29
C PRO A 121 25.68 -0.13 -4.70
N TYR A 122 24.38 -0.30 -4.90
CA TYR A 122 23.80 -0.52 -6.22
C TYR A 122 24.03 0.68 -7.15
N ALA A 123 23.74 1.89 -6.67
CA ALA A 123 23.93 3.13 -7.43
C ALA A 123 25.41 3.40 -7.76
N ALA A 124 26.32 2.97 -6.89
CA ALA A 124 27.77 3.02 -7.13
C ALA A 124 28.28 1.93 -8.10
N GLY A 125 27.41 1.01 -8.55
CA GLY A 125 27.79 -0.09 -9.45
C GLY A 125 28.61 -1.21 -8.78
N THR A 126 28.72 -1.21 -7.45
CA THR A 126 29.49 -2.20 -6.68
C THR A 126 28.66 -3.45 -6.31
N MET A 127 27.34 -3.38 -6.46
CA MET A 127 26.42 -4.46 -6.13
C MET A 127 25.46 -4.74 -7.29
N PRO A 128 25.26 -6.01 -7.70
CA PRO A 128 24.26 -6.36 -8.71
C PRO A 128 22.85 -6.21 -8.16
N VAL A 129 21.85 -6.03 -9.06
CA VAL A 129 20.45 -5.77 -8.68
C VAL A 129 19.84 -6.87 -7.81
N ASP A 130 20.19 -8.13 -8.08
CA ASP A 130 19.65 -9.28 -7.34
C ASP A 130 20.10 -9.29 -5.87
N GLU A 131 21.35 -8.90 -5.62
CA GLU A 131 21.94 -8.79 -4.30
C GLU A 131 21.39 -7.56 -3.57
N ALA A 132 21.26 -6.44 -4.26
CA ALA A 132 20.68 -5.22 -3.72
C ALA A 132 19.24 -5.44 -3.25
N LEU A 133 18.41 -6.18 -4.01
CA LEU A 133 17.07 -6.53 -3.62
C LEU A 133 17.04 -7.42 -2.37
N LYS A 134 17.90 -8.45 -2.31
CA LYS A 134 17.98 -9.34 -1.14
C LYS A 134 18.43 -8.59 0.11
N THR A 135 19.44 -7.74 0.00
CA THR A 135 19.99 -6.94 1.09
C THR A 135 19.01 -5.87 1.54
N GLY A 136 18.33 -5.19 0.60
CA GLY A 136 17.35 -4.14 0.90
C GLY A 136 16.10 -4.63 1.64
N VAL A 137 15.74 -5.91 1.48
CA VAL A 137 14.60 -6.50 2.21
C VAL A 137 14.96 -6.82 3.68
N GLN A 138 16.24 -7.00 4.04
CA GLN A 138 16.62 -7.40 5.40
C GLN A 138 16.23 -6.39 6.48
N PRO A 139 16.46 -5.06 6.34
CA PRO A 139 16.02 -4.09 7.34
C PRO A 139 14.50 -4.07 7.55
N LEU A 140 13.73 -4.26 6.47
CA LEU A 140 12.26 -4.37 6.56
C LEU A 140 11.85 -5.66 7.30
N ARG A 141 12.53 -6.76 7.03
CA ARG A 141 12.31 -8.02 7.73
C ARG A 141 12.60 -7.90 9.23
N GLU A 142 13.73 -7.29 9.61
CA GLU A 142 14.06 -7.04 11.01
C GLU A 142 13.00 -6.20 11.71
N PHE A 143 12.52 -5.15 11.04
CA PHE A 143 11.43 -4.32 11.55
C PHE A 143 10.17 -5.14 11.78
N MET A 144 9.72 -5.91 10.79
CA MET A 144 8.53 -6.75 10.91
C MET A 144 8.67 -7.79 12.04
N LEU A 145 9.81 -8.46 12.15
CA LEU A 145 10.05 -9.45 13.22
C LEU A 145 9.96 -8.82 14.61
N LYS A 146 10.50 -7.62 14.81
CA LYS A 146 10.44 -6.90 16.10
C LYS A 146 9.01 -6.50 16.48
N GLN A 147 8.16 -6.20 15.51
CA GLN A 147 6.78 -5.73 15.74
C GLN A 147 5.76 -6.87 15.76
N THR A 148 6.08 -8.04 15.19
CA THR A 148 5.16 -9.17 15.11
C THR A 148 5.15 -9.96 16.42
N ARG A 149 3.95 -10.29 16.92
CA ARG A 149 3.79 -11.16 18.07
C ARG A 149 4.19 -12.59 17.74
N GLN A 150 4.91 -13.22 18.62
CA GLN A 150 5.36 -14.61 18.45
C GLN A 150 4.20 -15.58 18.16
N SER A 151 3.06 -15.36 18.84
CA SER A 151 1.84 -16.16 18.63
C SER A 151 1.32 -16.09 17.20
N ASP A 152 1.44 -14.93 16.55
CA ASP A 152 0.97 -14.75 15.18
C ASP A 152 1.95 -15.36 14.18
N VAL A 153 3.25 -15.24 14.41
CA VAL A 153 4.27 -15.94 13.61
C VAL A 153 4.05 -17.46 13.67
N MET A 154 3.86 -18.02 14.86
CA MET A 154 3.61 -19.46 15.03
C MET A 154 2.29 -19.91 14.36
N LEU A 155 1.24 -19.09 14.42
CA LEU A 155 -0.01 -19.39 13.73
C LEU A 155 0.20 -19.57 12.24
N PHE A 156 0.83 -18.58 11.58
CA PHE A 156 1.06 -18.62 10.14
C PHE A 156 2.11 -19.66 9.73
N ALA A 157 3.12 -19.93 10.58
CA ALA A 157 4.07 -21.01 10.36
C ALA A 157 3.39 -22.38 10.35
N ARG A 158 2.44 -22.62 11.28
CA ARG A 158 1.62 -23.85 11.30
C ARG A 158 0.73 -23.98 10.07
N LEU A 159 0.08 -22.88 9.66
CA LEU A 159 -0.76 -22.87 8.44
C LEU A 159 0.07 -23.16 7.19
N ALA A 160 1.32 -22.70 7.15
CA ALA A 160 2.26 -22.98 6.08
C ALA A 160 2.94 -24.36 6.19
N LYS A 161 2.60 -25.15 7.24
CA LYS A 161 3.20 -26.48 7.53
C LYS A 161 4.73 -26.43 7.68
N LEU A 162 5.26 -25.33 8.19
CA LEU A 162 6.69 -25.21 8.49
C LEU A 162 7.03 -25.99 9.79
N PRO A 163 8.27 -26.45 9.94
CA PRO A 163 8.75 -27.05 11.18
C PRO A 163 8.57 -26.07 12.35
N ALA A 164 8.23 -26.60 13.54
CA ALA A 164 7.97 -25.77 14.73
C ALA A 164 9.20 -24.99 15.23
N GLU A 165 10.38 -25.34 14.75
CA GLU A 165 11.67 -24.77 15.13
C GLU A 165 12.07 -23.51 14.33
N VAL A 166 11.32 -23.17 13.26
CA VAL A 166 11.62 -22.00 12.43
C VAL A 166 11.33 -20.72 13.21
N GLN A 167 12.39 -20.02 13.62
CA GLN A 167 12.32 -18.78 14.39
C GLN A 167 13.20 -17.67 13.80
N GLY A 168 12.83 -16.43 14.06
CA GLY A 168 13.65 -15.27 13.72
C GLY A 168 13.90 -15.10 12.22
N ALA A 169 15.17 -15.04 11.84
CA ALA A 169 15.60 -14.76 10.46
C ALA A 169 15.29 -15.89 9.46
N GLU A 170 14.92 -17.07 9.90
CA GLU A 170 14.59 -18.21 9.04
C GLU A 170 13.13 -18.23 8.57
N VAL A 171 12.26 -17.41 9.20
CA VAL A 171 10.83 -17.33 8.81
C VAL A 171 10.71 -16.77 7.40
N PRO A 172 10.11 -17.47 6.42
CA PRO A 172 9.92 -16.96 5.07
C PRO A 172 9.06 -15.67 5.07
N LEU A 173 9.31 -14.75 4.15
CA LEU A 173 8.50 -13.52 4.00
C LEU A 173 7.02 -13.82 3.73
N THR A 174 6.73 -14.91 3.03
CA THR A 174 5.37 -15.38 2.77
C THR A 174 4.58 -15.71 4.03
N VAL A 175 5.25 -16.03 5.12
CA VAL A 175 4.68 -16.26 6.46
C VAL A 175 4.76 -15.00 7.31
N LEU A 176 5.89 -14.30 7.25
CA LEU A 176 6.14 -13.12 8.08
C LEU A 176 5.21 -11.95 7.74
N VAL A 177 4.99 -11.65 6.44
CA VAL A 177 4.14 -10.52 6.05
C VAL A 177 2.70 -10.66 6.55
N PRO A 178 1.98 -11.77 6.32
CA PRO A 178 0.62 -11.93 6.85
C PRO A 178 0.59 -11.99 8.40
N ALA A 179 1.59 -12.58 9.03
CA ALA A 179 1.72 -12.59 10.49
C ALA A 179 1.88 -11.17 11.04
N PHE A 180 2.74 -10.37 10.42
CA PHE A 180 2.95 -8.96 10.75
C PHE A 180 1.68 -8.13 10.59
N VAL A 181 1.01 -8.20 9.43
CA VAL A 181 -0.24 -7.47 9.18
C VAL A 181 -1.31 -7.84 10.22
N THR A 182 -1.46 -9.13 10.54
CA THR A 182 -2.40 -9.58 11.57
C THR A 182 -2.05 -9.02 12.95
N SER A 183 -0.76 -9.02 13.30
CA SER A 183 -0.27 -8.44 14.56
C SER A 183 -0.48 -6.93 14.64
N GLU A 184 -0.27 -6.21 13.54
CA GLU A 184 -0.54 -4.77 13.41
C GLU A 184 -2.03 -4.45 13.59
N LEU A 185 -2.91 -5.25 12.95
CA LEU A 185 -4.36 -5.13 13.11
C LEU A 185 -4.79 -5.34 14.57
N LYS A 186 -4.31 -6.41 15.22
CA LYS A 186 -4.61 -6.67 16.63
C LYS A 186 -4.15 -5.52 17.53
N SER A 187 -2.94 -5.01 17.30
CA SER A 187 -2.39 -3.89 18.07
C SER A 187 -3.18 -2.62 17.84
N ALA A 188 -3.55 -2.31 16.59
CA ALA A 188 -4.35 -1.15 16.25
C ALA A 188 -5.72 -1.17 16.94
N PHE A 189 -6.41 -2.33 16.92
CA PHE A 189 -7.71 -2.48 17.61
C PHE A 189 -7.57 -2.40 19.12
N GLN A 190 -6.51 -2.94 19.71
CA GLN A 190 -6.27 -2.81 21.16
C GLN A 190 -6.05 -1.36 21.57
N ILE A 191 -5.21 -0.63 20.85
CA ILE A 191 -4.98 0.80 21.09
C ILE A 191 -6.29 1.58 20.89
N GLY A 192 -6.98 1.32 19.77
CA GLY A 192 -8.25 1.97 19.47
C GLY A 192 -9.32 1.71 20.54
N PHE A 193 -9.41 0.50 21.06
CA PHE A 193 -10.32 0.17 22.16
C PHE A 193 -9.98 0.96 23.43
N MET A 194 -8.72 1.04 23.82
CA MET A 194 -8.30 1.83 24.98
C MET A 194 -8.62 3.31 24.83
N ILE A 195 -8.45 3.85 23.62
CA ILE A 195 -8.83 5.23 23.31
C ILE A 195 -10.36 5.41 23.39
N PHE A 196 -11.13 4.41 22.97
CA PHE A 196 -12.58 4.50 22.92
C PHE A 196 -13.25 4.54 24.30
N ILE A 197 -12.66 3.86 25.32
CA ILE A 197 -13.25 3.71 26.66
C ILE A 197 -13.65 5.06 27.30
N PRO A 198 -12.76 6.08 27.42
CA PRO A 198 -13.13 7.32 28.06
C PRO A 198 -14.24 8.08 27.34
N PHE A 199 -14.27 8.04 26.02
CA PHE A 199 -15.31 8.66 25.22
C PHE A 199 -16.64 7.93 25.32
N LEU A 200 -16.62 6.61 25.41
CA LEU A 200 -17.82 5.81 25.63
C LEU A 200 -18.45 6.08 27.00
N ILE A 201 -17.64 6.30 28.03
CA ILE A 201 -18.14 6.67 29.36
C ILE A 201 -18.89 8.01 29.29
N ILE A 202 -18.32 9.00 28.57
CA ILE A 202 -19.00 10.30 28.37
C ILE A 202 -20.34 10.11 27.66
N ASP A 203 -20.40 9.29 26.58
CA ASP A 203 -21.64 9.01 25.87
C ASP A 203 -22.69 8.40 26.78
N MET A 204 -22.30 7.45 27.62
CA MET A 204 -23.21 6.78 28.58
C MET A 204 -23.74 7.76 29.63
N ILE A 205 -22.88 8.63 30.19
CA ILE A 205 -23.30 9.63 31.17
C ILE A 205 -24.29 10.61 30.54
N VAL A 206 -23.96 11.18 29.37
CA VAL A 206 -24.82 12.14 28.67
C VAL A 206 -26.15 11.48 28.30
N ALA A 207 -26.14 10.25 27.80
CA ALA A 207 -27.35 9.52 27.47
C ALA A 207 -28.24 9.30 28.71
N SER A 208 -27.65 8.89 29.84
CA SER A 208 -28.39 8.72 31.12
C SER A 208 -29.06 10.02 31.59
N VAL A 209 -28.36 11.14 31.54
CA VAL A 209 -28.89 12.44 31.94
C VAL A 209 -30.01 12.87 31.02
N LEU A 210 -29.86 12.78 29.70
CA LEU A 210 -30.91 13.14 28.74
C LEU A 210 -32.17 12.29 28.90
N MET A 211 -32.01 10.97 29.13
CA MET A 211 -33.13 10.08 29.37
C MET A 211 -33.87 10.44 30.69
N SER A 212 -33.11 10.78 31.75
CA SER A 212 -33.72 11.17 33.03
C SER A 212 -34.53 12.47 32.95
N LEU A 213 -34.14 13.38 32.05
CA LEU A 213 -34.85 14.63 31.75
C LEU A 213 -36.02 14.45 30.76
N GLY A 214 -36.28 13.23 30.29
CA GLY A 214 -37.34 12.94 29.32
C GLY A 214 -37.00 13.38 27.87
N MET A 215 -35.77 13.78 27.59
CA MET A 215 -35.34 14.31 26.28
C MET A 215 -34.97 13.19 25.30
N MET A 216 -35.91 12.25 25.05
CA MET A 216 -35.67 11.06 24.22
C MET A 216 -35.43 11.36 22.73
N MET A 217 -35.83 12.54 22.24
CA MET A 217 -35.67 12.90 20.81
C MET A 217 -34.32 13.54 20.50
N LEU A 218 -33.50 13.90 21.47
CA LEU A 218 -32.18 14.46 21.25
C LEU A 218 -31.13 13.34 21.12
N SER A 219 -30.31 13.46 20.11
CA SER A 219 -29.18 12.51 19.91
C SER A 219 -28.14 12.71 21.01
N PRO A 220 -27.88 11.73 21.90
CA PRO A 220 -26.85 11.85 22.94
C PRO A 220 -25.47 12.12 22.41
N VAL A 221 -25.15 11.59 21.22
CA VAL A 221 -23.81 11.77 20.56
C VAL A 221 -23.52 13.23 20.24
N LEU A 222 -24.54 13.99 19.78
CA LEU A 222 -24.38 15.41 19.48
C LEU A 222 -24.12 16.25 20.71
N VAL A 223 -24.83 15.92 21.81
CA VAL A 223 -24.67 16.61 23.10
C VAL A 223 -23.35 16.24 23.78
N ALA A 224 -22.90 15.01 23.61
CA ALA A 224 -21.62 14.53 24.16
C ALA A 224 -20.38 15.12 23.45
N LEU A 225 -20.51 15.52 22.18
CA LEU A 225 -19.38 15.96 21.35
C LEU A 225 -18.52 17.08 21.99
N PRO A 226 -19.06 18.20 22.50
CA PRO A 226 -18.26 19.23 23.16
C PRO A 226 -17.51 18.71 24.38
N PHE A 227 -18.09 17.82 25.17
CA PHE A 227 -17.42 17.21 26.33
C PHE A 227 -16.26 16.29 25.92
N LYS A 228 -16.44 15.52 24.83
CA LYS A 228 -15.38 14.68 24.26
C LYS A 228 -14.21 15.50 23.76
N LEU A 229 -14.47 16.59 23.02
CA LEU A 229 -13.43 17.47 22.53
C LEU A 229 -12.70 18.15 23.70
N MET A 230 -13.42 18.61 24.72
CA MET A 230 -12.82 19.19 25.91
C MET A 230 -11.91 18.18 26.64
N LEU A 231 -12.38 16.95 26.85
CA LEU A 231 -11.57 15.90 27.46
C LEU A 231 -10.30 15.63 26.63
N PHE A 232 -10.43 15.51 25.31
CA PHE A 232 -9.29 15.25 24.43
C PHE A 232 -8.23 16.34 24.48
N VAL A 233 -8.65 17.61 24.53
CA VAL A 233 -7.74 18.75 24.65
C VAL A 233 -7.10 18.81 26.04
N LEU A 234 -7.88 18.63 27.11
CA LEU A 234 -7.38 18.66 28.50
C LEU A 234 -6.40 17.52 28.81
N ALA A 235 -6.62 16.36 28.22
CA ALA A 235 -5.75 15.20 28.39
C ALA A 235 -4.51 15.24 27.47
N ASP A 236 -4.32 16.32 26.69
CA ASP A 236 -3.29 16.39 25.66
C ASP A 236 -3.27 15.14 24.76
N GLY A 237 -4.45 14.82 24.23
CA GLY A 237 -4.71 13.56 23.51
C GLY A 237 -3.79 13.34 22.30
N TRP A 238 -3.27 14.42 21.68
CA TRP A 238 -2.30 14.29 20.59
C TRP A 238 -0.97 13.75 21.07
N ASN A 239 -0.49 14.19 22.22
CA ASN A 239 0.77 13.72 22.80
C ASN A 239 0.69 12.26 23.29
N LEU A 240 -0.51 11.84 23.73
CA LEU A 240 -0.76 10.46 24.12
C LEU A 240 -0.81 9.47 22.94
N LEU A 241 -1.06 9.96 21.73
CA LEU A 241 -1.21 9.16 20.51
C LEU A 241 0.08 9.01 19.71
N LEU A 242 0.99 9.96 19.82
CA LEU A 242 2.26 10.03 19.10
C LEU A 242 3.40 9.47 19.92
#